data_51ffcf6413d6933590960b0ba6d26da0
#
_entry.id   51ffcf6413d6933590960b0ba6d26da0
#
_cell.length_a   1.000
_cell.length_b   1.000
_cell.length_c   1.000
_cell.angle_alpha   90.00
_cell.angle_beta   90.00
_cell.angle_gamma   90.00
#
_symmetry.space_group_name_H-M   'P 1'
#
loop_
_entity.id
_entity.type
_entity.pdbx_description
1 polymer ?
#
loop_
_entity_poly.entity_id
_entity_poly.type
_entity_poly.pdbx_seq_one_letter_code
_entity_poly.pdbx_strand_id
1 'polypeptide(L)'
;MRYLVPATLFVLLAGLAGADDPKDKDDKKPKVPPIEVVQIERKEPVVYEKDIEPIFVAKCFFCHSGNVLQGKLDMSSYDKLMKGGKRGKPIVPGKSAESLLVRLAGRTERPVMPPVSETEEPLAPKELALIKLWIDQGAKPPTGTVVVKSKVNVGEPPAAVHPVRAVAVRPDKAQLAAGRGNQIHVYDAKTGDHLRTLVQPNLMTADKKSVQAAHLSIVEALTYSPDSKYLISGSFQEVIVWDAETGEMKQKLDGFAERVVALAVSKDSKLLATGGGAPTEEGEVKVFELETGKLVTDIKNGHSDTVFGVCFSPDGTKLATCGADKFVKTWELPGGKFIKSFEGHTHHVLDVGWKGDGKLLASAGADNVIKLWDFEKGEQVRTINNAHTKQVTRLLFIGSTPQFVTCSGDQTVKFWNADNGGAVRNFTGSADYLYAIGVSPDGAVLAAGGEEGVVRLYNGADGKLLKTLLPPGAEEPKK
;
A
#
# COMPACT_ATOMS: atom_id res chain seq x y z
N MET A 1 64.16 11.17 -2.38
CA MET A 1 64.12 9.70 -2.52
C MET A 1 62.69 9.33 -2.92
N ARG A 2 62.52 8.93 -4.16
CA ARG A 2 61.25 8.50 -4.76
C ARG A 2 61.15 6.99 -4.57
N TYR A 3 60.05 6.51 -4.03
CA TYR A 3 59.68 5.10 -4.14
C TYR A 3 58.44 4.96 -5.02
N LEU A 4 58.62 4.41 -6.20
CA LEU A 4 57.56 3.89 -7.07
C LEU A 4 57.09 2.54 -6.51
N VAL A 5 55.78 2.33 -6.45
CA VAL A 5 55.12 1.04 -6.26
C VAL A 5 54.43 0.72 -7.57
N PRO A 6 54.62 -0.47 -8.18
CA PRO A 6 53.97 -0.79 -9.44
C PRO A 6 52.51 -1.22 -9.25
N ALA A 7 51.63 -0.66 -10.09
CA ALA A 7 50.24 -1.06 -10.21
C ALA A 7 50.13 -2.42 -10.89
N THR A 8 49.64 -3.43 -10.20
CA THR A 8 49.32 -4.72 -10.80
C THR A 8 47.90 -4.65 -11.39
N LEU A 9 47.85 -4.69 -12.70
CA LEU A 9 46.62 -4.73 -13.50
C LEU A 9 46.00 -6.12 -13.40
N PHE A 10 44.90 -6.28 -12.68
CA PHE A 10 44.06 -7.48 -12.74
C PHE A 10 43.10 -7.36 -13.92
N VAL A 11 43.41 -8.06 -15.00
CA VAL A 11 42.47 -8.29 -16.09
C VAL A 11 41.51 -9.39 -15.65
N LEU A 12 40.26 -9.00 -15.32
CA LEU A 12 39.17 -9.96 -15.17
C LEU A 12 38.67 -10.33 -16.57
N LEU A 13 39.05 -11.49 -17.05
CA LEU A 13 38.38 -12.17 -18.16
C LEU A 13 36.96 -12.57 -17.69
N ALA A 14 35.95 -11.88 -18.18
CA ALA A 14 34.56 -12.35 -18.11
C ALA A 14 34.41 -13.52 -19.08
N GLY A 15 34.60 -14.73 -18.57
CA GLY A 15 34.22 -15.95 -19.28
C GLY A 15 32.69 -16.02 -19.37
N LEU A 16 32.17 -15.96 -20.60
CA LEU A 16 30.82 -16.39 -20.96
C LEU A 16 30.72 -17.90 -20.65
N ALA A 17 30.31 -18.24 -19.44
CA ALA A 17 29.89 -19.58 -19.11
C ALA A 17 28.48 -19.77 -19.64
N GLY A 18 28.36 -20.42 -20.79
CA GLY A 18 27.13 -21.04 -21.22
C GLY A 18 26.66 -21.96 -20.10
N ALA A 19 25.43 -21.75 -19.65
CA ALA A 19 24.78 -22.62 -18.67
C ALA A 19 24.47 -23.95 -19.37
N ASP A 20 25.44 -24.87 -19.35
CA ASP A 20 25.22 -26.28 -19.65
C ASP A 20 24.34 -26.86 -18.54
N ASP A 21 23.26 -27.54 -18.97
CA ASP A 21 22.36 -28.33 -18.16
C ASP A 21 23.18 -29.34 -17.34
N PRO A 22 23.10 -29.34 -16.00
CA PRO A 22 23.81 -30.33 -15.22
C PRO A 22 23.07 -31.67 -15.38
N LYS A 23 23.49 -32.46 -16.34
CA LYS A 23 23.23 -33.89 -16.37
C LYS A 23 23.92 -34.54 -15.18
N ASP A 24 23.14 -35.24 -14.36
CA ASP A 24 23.55 -36.26 -13.39
C ASP A 24 24.61 -35.87 -12.32
N LYS A 25 24.19 -35.06 -11.35
CA LYS A 25 24.81 -35.06 -10.00
C LYS A 25 23.80 -35.30 -8.87
N ASP A 26 22.61 -35.80 -9.17
CA ASP A 26 21.49 -35.85 -8.22
C ASP A 26 21.37 -37.15 -7.40
N ASP A 27 22.29 -38.13 -7.65
CA ASP A 27 22.24 -39.44 -6.95
C ASP A 27 22.73 -39.41 -5.48
N LYS A 28 23.22 -38.28 -4.98
CA LYS A 28 23.72 -38.14 -3.60
C LYS A 28 22.79 -37.35 -2.66
N LYS A 29 21.66 -36.82 -3.13
CA LYS A 29 20.73 -36.15 -2.25
C LYS A 29 19.81 -37.14 -1.53
N PRO A 30 19.41 -36.87 -0.26
CA PRO A 30 18.57 -37.78 0.51
C PRO A 30 17.27 -38.07 -0.24
N LYS A 31 16.88 -39.36 -0.29
CA LYS A 31 15.60 -39.78 -0.87
C LYS A 31 14.47 -39.26 0.02
N VAL A 32 13.76 -38.25 -0.48
CA VAL A 32 12.60 -37.68 0.21
C VAL A 32 11.38 -38.57 -0.12
N PRO A 33 10.59 -38.98 0.87
CA PRO A 33 9.43 -39.84 0.61
C PRO A 33 8.35 -39.10 -0.21
N PRO A 34 7.63 -39.80 -1.07
CA PRO A 34 6.43 -39.24 -1.72
C PRO A 34 5.43 -38.72 -0.70
N ILE A 35 4.69 -37.68 -1.10
CA ILE A 35 3.58 -37.19 -0.28
C ILE A 35 2.38 -38.12 -0.43
N GLU A 36 1.87 -38.66 0.68
CA GLU A 36 0.66 -39.45 0.68
C GLU A 36 -0.54 -38.58 0.31
N VAL A 37 -1.33 -39.04 -0.68
CA VAL A 37 -2.51 -38.30 -1.13
C VAL A 37 -3.73 -38.79 -0.34
N VAL A 38 -4.33 -37.86 0.40
CA VAL A 38 -5.60 -38.14 1.11
C VAL A 38 -6.78 -38.09 0.15
N GLN A 39 -7.81 -38.88 0.42
CA GLN A 39 -9.06 -38.77 -0.32
C GLN A 39 -9.84 -37.55 0.18
N ILE A 40 -10.34 -36.74 -0.74
CA ILE A 40 -11.20 -35.61 -0.44
C ILE A 40 -12.61 -35.92 -0.92
N GLU A 41 -13.53 -36.11 0.03
CA GLU A 41 -14.96 -36.17 -0.26
C GLU A 41 -15.51 -34.75 -0.37
N ARG A 42 -15.82 -34.31 -1.58
CA ARG A 42 -16.36 -33.00 -1.86
C ARG A 42 -17.48 -33.09 -2.88
N LYS A 43 -18.63 -32.46 -2.55
CA LYS A 43 -19.80 -32.39 -3.44
C LYS A 43 -19.68 -31.30 -4.48
N GLU A 44 -18.96 -30.20 -4.16
CA GLU A 44 -18.79 -29.07 -5.04
C GLU A 44 -17.51 -29.18 -5.89
N PRO A 45 -17.51 -28.65 -7.13
CA PRO A 45 -16.31 -28.59 -7.96
C PRO A 45 -15.21 -27.79 -7.27
N VAL A 46 -13.96 -28.12 -7.59
CA VAL A 46 -12.80 -27.32 -7.16
C VAL A 46 -12.74 -26.05 -8.01
N VAL A 47 -12.65 -24.89 -7.35
CA VAL A 47 -12.59 -23.57 -7.98
C VAL A 47 -11.16 -23.07 -7.93
N TYR A 48 -10.59 -22.64 -9.07
CA TYR A 48 -9.19 -22.24 -9.18
C TYR A 48 -8.83 -21.16 -8.18
N GLU A 49 -9.55 -20.04 -8.18
CA GLU A 49 -9.28 -18.87 -7.34
C GLU A 49 -9.39 -19.14 -5.85
N LYS A 50 -10.33 -20.02 -5.48
CA LYS A 50 -10.63 -20.31 -4.06
C LYS A 50 -9.75 -21.40 -3.47
N ASP A 51 -9.52 -22.45 -4.26
CA ASP A 51 -9.01 -23.72 -3.75
C ASP A 51 -7.55 -23.98 -4.20
N ILE A 52 -7.12 -23.43 -5.34
CA ILE A 52 -5.85 -23.78 -6.00
C ILE A 52 -4.85 -22.63 -5.97
N GLU A 53 -5.27 -21.44 -6.39
CA GLU A 53 -4.39 -20.25 -6.43
C GLU A 53 -3.73 -19.95 -5.09
N PRO A 54 -4.42 -19.99 -3.92
CA PRO A 54 -3.79 -19.80 -2.63
C PRO A 54 -2.66 -20.78 -2.32
N ILE A 55 -2.79 -22.03 -2.80
CA ILE A 55 -1.73 -23.05 -2.64
C ILE A 55 -0.50 -22.66 -3.49
N PHE A 56 -0.73 -22.25 -4.74
CA PHE A 56 0.34 -21.84 -5.64
C PHE A 56 1.05 -20.57 -5.15
N VAL A 57 0.31 -19.59 -4.66
CA VAL A 57 0.87 -18.38 -4.05
C VAL A 57 1.78 -18.73 -2.87
N ALA A 58 1.30 -19.59 -1.96
CA ALA A 58 2.03 -19.94 -0.75
C ALA A 58 3.26 -20.84 -0.99
N LYS A 59 3.23 -21.71 -2.01
CA LYS A 59 4.20 -22.82 -2.16
C LYS A 59 5.02 -22.77 -3.46
N CYS A 60 4.60 -21.99 -4.46
CA CYS A 60 5.20 -22.04 -5.80
C CYS A 60 5.67 -20.69 -6.33
N PHE A 61 4.97 -19.59 -6.02
CA PHE A 61 5.22 -18.28 -6.63
C PHE A 61 6.59 -17.72 -6.32
N PHE A 62 7.16 -17.98 -5.15
CA PHE A 62 8.51 -17.52 -4.80
C PHE A 62 9.56 -17.87 -5.87
N CYS A 63 9.45 -19.08 -6.48
CA CYS A 63 10.38 -19.54 -7.51
C CYS A 63 9.82 -19.45 -8.93
N HIS A 64 8.52 -19.23 -9.10
CA HIS A 64 7.82 -19.32 -10.39
C HIS A 64 6.95 -18.11 -10.71
N SER A 65 7.28 -16.92 -10.17
CA SER A 65 6.60 -15.67 -10.54
C SER A 65 7.55 -14.47 -10.57
N GLY A 66 7.12 -13.38 -11.14
CA GLY A 66 7.88 -12.12 -11.21
C GLY A 66 9.21 -12.26 -11.95
N ASN A 67 10.29 -11.87 -11.31
CA ASN A 67 11.65 -11.92 -11.87
C ASN A 67 12.36 -13.27 -11.69
N VAL A 68 11.77 -14.19 -10.92
CA VAL A 68 12.33 -15.51 -10.65
C VAL A 68 11.49 -16.57 -11.36
N LEU A 69 11.94 -17.00 -12.55
CA LEU A 69 11.24 -17.98 -13.37
C LEU A 69 12.08 -19.26 -13.48
N GLN A 70 12.18 -20.03 -12.39
CA GLN A 70 12.91 -21.29 -12.41
C GLN A 70 12.30 -22.25 -13.44
N GLY A 71 13.13 -22.85 -14.27
CA GLY A 71 12.67 -23.68 -15.36
C GLY A 71 11.88 -22.94 -16.44
N LYS A 72 11.92 -21.61 -16.49
CA LYS A 72 11.09 -20.74 -17.36
C LYS A 72 9.59 -20.98 -17.20
N LEU A 73 9.16 -21.52 -16.07
CA LEU A 73 7.75 -21.67 -15.71
C LEU A 73 7.30 -20.41 -14.97
N ASP A 74 6.28 -19.74 -15.51
CA ASP A 74 5.61 -18.61 -14.89
C ASP A 74 4.24 -19.06 -14.40
N MET A 75 4.02 -19.01 -13.09
CA MET A 75 2.76 -19.39 -12.46
C MET A 75 1.92 -18.20 -12.01
N SER A 76 2.33 -16.97 -12.32
CA SER A 76 1.67 -15.74 -11.88
C SER A 76 0.25 -15.54 -12.43
N SER A 77 -0.17 -16.32 -13.41
CA SER A 77 -1.55 -16.40 -13.89
C SER A 77 -1.86 -17.80 -14.44
N TYR A 78 -3.15 -18.14 -14.47
CA TYR A 78 -3.62 -19.40 -15.05
C TYR A 78 -3.11 -19.61 -16.49
N ASP A 79 -3.20 -18.60 -17.36
CA ASP A 79 -2.79 -18.70 -18.75
C ASP A 79 -1.29 -18.98 -18.89
N LYS A 80 -0.48 -18.31 -18.08
CA LYS A 80 0.97 -18.51 -18.05
C LYS A 80 1.34 -19.89 -17.52
N LEU A 81 0.69 -20.34 -16.45
CA LEU A 81 0.83 -21.71 -15.94
C LEU A 81 0.52 -22.74 -17.03
N MET A 82 -0.62 -22.59 -17.73
CA MET A 82 -1.04 -23.53 -18.78
C MET A 82 -0.16 -23.46 -20.04
N LYS A 83 0.52 -22.35 -20.28
CA LYS A 83 1.54 -22.23 -21.34
C LYS A 83 2.74 -23.11 -21.08
N GLY A 84 3.15 -23.25 -19.80
CA GLY A 84 4.24 -24.08 -19.36
C GLY A 84 5.62 -23.44 -19.45
N GLY A 85 6.64 -24.23 -19.11
CA GLY A 85 8.04 -23.80 -19.04
C GLY A 85 8.99 -24.64 -19.92
N LYS A 86 10.28 -24.65 -19.56
CA LYS A 86 11.37 -25.38 -20.29
C LYS A 86 11.06 -26.90 -20.47
N ARG A 87 10.33 -27.52 -19.52
CA ARG A 87 9.98 -28.94 -19.54
C ARG A 87 8.60 -29.21 -20.17
N GLY A 88 8.00 -28.23 -20.84
CA GLY A 88 6.69 -28.32 -21.48
C GLY A 88 5.55 -27.92 -20.53
N LYS A 89 4.34 -28.37 -20.86
CA LYS A 89 3.12 -28.09 -20.08
C LYS A 89 3.14 -28.82 -18.75
N PRO A 90 3.02 -28.15 -17.62
CA PRO A 90 3.04 -28.79 -16.29
C PRO A 90 1.76 -29.51 -15.94
N ILE A 91 0.64 -29.20 -16.62
CA ILE A 91 -0.70 -29.72 -16.35
C ILE A 91 -1.27 -30.36 -17.63
N VAL A 92 -1.82 -31.54 -17.47
CA VAL A 92 -2.63 -32.23 -18.46
C VAL A 92 -4.07 -32.28 -17.93
N PRO A 93 -4.98 -31.42 -18.42
CA PRO A 93 -6.36 -31.38 -17.94
C PRO A 93 -7.05 -32.76 -18.01
N GLY A 94 -7.73 -33.14 -16.94
CA GLY A 94 -8.39 -34.43 -16.80
C GLY A 94 -7.47 -35.61 -16.41
N LYS A 95 -6.14 -35.34 -16.23
CA LYS A 95 -5.14 -36.38 -16.02
C LYS A 95 -4.09 -35.99 -15.01
N SER A 96 -4.43 -35.95 -13.74
CA SER A 96 -3.52 -35.54 -12.67
C SER A 96 -2.25 -36.39 -12.58
N ALA A 97 -2.37 -37.70 -12.79
CA ALA A 97 -1.23 -38.63 -12.76
C ALA A 97 -0.21 -38.38 -13.88
N GLU A 98 -0.66 -37.90 -15.06
CA GLU A 98 0.20 -37.56 -16.19
C GLU A 98 0.77 -36.13 -16.08
N SER A 99 0.28 -35.32 -15.16
CA SER A 99 0.69 -33.92 -14.97
C SER A 99 2.04 -33.82 -14.28
N LEU A 100 3.02 -33.17 -14.94
CA LEU A 100 4.36 -32.97 -14.41
C LEU A 100 4.37 -32.25 -13.07
N LEU A 101 3.52 -31.22 -12.90
CA LEU A 101 3.36 -30.48 -11.66
C LEU A 101 3.04 -31.43 -10.49
N VAL A 102 2.11 -32.34 -10.68
CA VAL A 102 1.70 -33.32 -9.64
C VAL A 102 2.84 -34.28 -9.29
N ARG A 103 3.59 -34.76 -10.29
CA ARG A 103 4.71 -35.68 -10.04
C ARG A 103 5.86 -35.01 -9.29
N LEU A 104 6.22 -33.76 -9.66
CA LEU A 104 7.27 -33.03 -9.00
C LEU A 104 6.87 -32.58 -7.59
N ALA A 105 5.68 -32.00 -7.45
CA ALA A 105 5.16 -31.52 -6.17
C ALA A 105 4.78 -32.66 -5.21
N GLY A 106 4.30 -33.78 -5.74
CA GLY A 106 4.03 -35.00 -4.98
C GLY A 106 5.27 -35.85 -4.65
N ARG A 107 6.47 -35.39 -5.08
CA ARG A 107 7.77 -36.04 -4.83
C ARG A 107 7.92 -37.42 -5.42
N THR A 108 7.14 -37.75 -6.46
CA THR A 108 7.22 -39.01 -7.20
C THR A 108 8.19 -38.94 -8.39
N GLU A 109 8.62 -37.75 -8.79
CA GLU A 109 9.61 -37.50 -9.84
C GLU A 109 10.57 -36.39 -9.38
N ARG A 110 11.78 -36.36 -9.97
CA ARG A 110 12.82 -35.33 -9.68
C ARG A 110 12.92 -34.30 -10.79
N PRO A 111 13.33 -33.04 -10.43
CA PRO A 111 13.58 -32.51 -9.09
C PRO A 111 12.29 -32.39 -8.27
N VAL A 112 12.36 -32.62 -6.97
CA VAL A 112 11.18 -32.41 -6.09
C VAL A 112 10.90 -30.93 -5.95
N MET A 113 9.61 -30.57 -5.88
CA MET A 113 9.13 -29.21 -5.73
C MET A 113 8.17 -29.11 -4.55
N PRO A 114 8.24 -28.06 -3.69
CA PRO A 114 9.39 -27.17 -3.55
C PRO A 114 10.69 -27.92 -3.25
N PRO A 115 11.86 -27.33 -3.53
CA PRO A 115 13.14 -27.93 -3.17
C PRO A 115 13.22 -28.21 -1.66
N VAL A 116 13.95 -29.27 -1.28
CA VAL A 116 14.14 -29.56 0.15
C VAL A 116 15.09 -28.54 0.74
N SER A 117 14.59 -27.68 1.63
CA SER A 117 15.35 -26.69 2.38
C SER A 117 14.78 -26.55 3.79
N GLU A 118 15.49 -25.86 4.68
CA GLU A 118 14.99 -25.57 6.03
C GLU A 118 13.87 -24.52 6.04
N THR A 119 13.73 -23.76 4.95
CA THR A 119 12.78 -22.65 4.84
C THR A 119 11.55 -22.98 3.98
N GLU A 120 11.61 -24.03 3.15
CA GLU A 120 10.56 -24.34 2.20
C GLU A 120 9.76 -25.58 2.65
N GLU A 121 8.51 -25.35 3.02
CA GLU A 121 7.61 -26.43 3.39
C GLU A 121 7.04 -27.16 2.16
N PRO A 122 6.95 -28.52 2.21
CA PRO A 122 6.29 -29.28 1.17
C PRO A 122 4.80 -28.97 1.11
N LEU A 123 4.14 -29.41 0.02
CA LEU A 123 2.68 -29.45 0.00
C LEU A 123 2.16 -30.38 1.11
N ALA A 124 1.13 -29.91 1.81
CA ALA A 124 0.38 -30.79 2.69
C ALA A 124 -0.39 -31.87 1.86
N PRO A 125 -0.64 -33.06 2.43
CA PRO A 125 -1.40 -34.11 1.74
C PRO A 125 -2.72 -33.65 1.15
N LYS A 126 -3.44 -32.79 1.85
CA LYS A 126 -4.71 -32.22 1.42
C LYS A 126 -4.54 -31.23 0.25
N GLU A 127 -3.47 -30.42 0.26
CA GLU A 127 -3.17 -29.46 -0.82
C GLU A 127 -2.87 -30.19 -2.12
N LEU A 128 -2.04 -31.25 -2.06
CA LEU A 128 -1.76 -32.10 -3.22
C LEU A 128 -3.03 -32.77 -3.73
N ALA A 129 -3.88 -33.24 -2.84
CA ALA A 129 -5.15 -33.88 -3.20
C ALA A 129 -6.11 -32.90 -3.90
N LEU A 130 -6.18 -31.62 -3.45
CA LEU A 130 -6.98 -30.59 -4.09
C LEU A 130 -6.47 -30.26 -5.50
N ILE A 131 -5.16 -30.12 -5.67
CA ILE A 131 -4.55 -29.89 -7.00
C ILE A 131 -4.87 -31.06 -7.95
N LYS A 132 -4.73 -32.29 -7.49
CA LYS A 132 -5.08 -33.46 -8.30
C LYS A 132 -6.55 -33.47 -8.69
N LEU A 133 -7.43 -33.22 -7.73
CA LEU A 133 -8.88 -33.20 -7.98
C LEU A 133 -9.27 -32.12 -8.98
N TRP A 134 -8.69 -30.90 -8.86
CA TRP A 134 -8.89 -29.83 -9.81
C TRP A 134 -8.45 -30.20 -11.23
N ILE A 135 -7.28 -30.84 -11.35
CA ILE A 135 -6.76 -31.28 -12.65
C ILE A 135 -7.67 -32.35 -13.22
N ASP A 136 -8.11 -33.35 -12.43
CA ASP A 136 -8.99 -34.42 -12.87
C ASP A 136 -10.39 -33.91 -13.24
N GLN A 137 -10.84 -32.79 -12.66
CA GLN A 137 -12.04 -32.04 -13.07
C GLN A 137 -11.84 -31.17 -14.32
N GLY A 138 -10.70 -31.30 -15.01
CA GLY A 138 -10.40 -30.61 -16.26
C GLY A 138 -9.57 -29.36 -16.11
N ALA A 139 -8.98 -29.09 -14.94
CA ALA A 139 -8.16 -27.89 -14.66
C ALA A 139 -8.84 -26.60 -15.12
N LYS A 140 -10.08 -26.39 -14.72
CA LYS A 140 -10.90 -25.24 -15.18
C LYS A 140 -10.24 -23.92 -14.86
N PRO A 141 -10.32 -22.93 -15.81
CA PRO A 141 -9.78 -21.60 -15.61
C PRO A 141 -10.52 -20.85 -14.50
N PRO A 142 -9.93 -19.74 -14.00
CA PRO A 142 -10.61 -18.83 -13.08
C PRO A 142 -11.92 -18.33 -13.69
N THR A 143 -12.95 -18.25 -12.86
CA THR A 143 -14.30 -17.84 -13.27
C THR A 143 -14.44 -16.31 -13.32
N GLY A 144 -13.39 -15.57 -12.90
CA GLY A 144 -13.44 -14.12 -12.78
C GLY A 144 -14.24 -13.64 -11.57
N THR A 145 -14.71 -14.56 -10.74
CA THR A 145 -15.27 -14.19 -9.44
C THR A 145 -14.11 -13.70 -8.56
N VAL A 146 -14.17 -12.47 -8.10
CA VAL A 146 -13.21 -11.95 -7.13
C VAL A 146 -13.23 -12.88 -5.93
N VAL A 147 -12.16 -13.64 -5.75
CA VAL A 147 -11.96 -14.38 -4.49
C VAL A 147 -11.77 -13.30 -3.44
N VAL A 148 -12.74 -13.14 -2.59
CA VAL A 148 -12.54 -12.43 -1.34
C VAL A 148 -11.42 -13.18 -0.63
N LYS A 149 -10.20 -12.64 -0.70
CA LYS A 149 -9.03 -13.17 0.03
C LYS A 149 -9.51 -13.45 1.45
N SER A 150 -9.18 -14.62 1.99
CA SER A 150 -9.65 -15.08 3.29
C SER A 150 -9.61 -13.92 4.27
N LYS A 151 -10.74 -13.67 4.96
CA LYS A 151 -10.78 -12.65 6.02
C LYS A 151 -9.63 -12.94 6.97
N VAL A 152 -8.59 -12.12 6.90
CA VAL A 152 -7.55 -12.14 7.90
C VAL A 152 -8.24 -11.87 9.23
N ASN A 153 -8.04 -12.74 10.21
CA ASN A 153 -8.57 -12.53 11.55
C ASN A 153 -7.80 -11.36 12.18
N VAL A 154 -8.28 -10.15 11.96
CA VAL A 154 -7.74 -8.96 12.59
C VAL A 154 -8.29 -8.94 14.02
N GLY A 155 -7.40 -9.09 14.99
CA GLY A 155 -7.71 -8.89 16.41
C GLY A 155 -7.65 -7.39 16.76
N GLU A 156 -8.13 -7.04 17.95
CA GLU A 156 -7.94 -5.69 18.49
C GLU A 156 -6.44 -5.38 18.61
N PRO A 157 -6.00 -4.15 18.26
CA PRO A 157 -4.64 -3.72 18.54
C PRO A 157 -4.33 -3.84 20.03
N PRO A 158 -3.08 -4.18 20.44
CA PRO A 158 -2.70 -4.20 21.83
C PRO A 158 -3.05 -2.90 22.54
N ALA A 159 -3.43 -2.96 23.81
CA ALA A 159 -3.72 -1.79 24.66
C ALA A 159 -2.44 -1.02 25.04
N ALA A 160 -1.67 -0.57 24.05
CA ALA A 160 -0.45 0.22 24.18
C ALA A 160 -0.67 1.62 23.60
N VAL A 161 0.31 2.52 23.75
CA VAL A 161 0.29 3.81 23.05
C VAL A 161 0.28 3.55 21.55
N HIS A 162 -0.79 3.96 20.89
CA HIS A 162 -0.94 3.76 19.45
C HIS A 162 -0.41 4.97 18.68
N PRO A 163 0.48 4.76 17.69
CA PRO A 163 0.92 5.84 16.82
C PRO A 163 -0.27 6.51 16.11
N VAL A 164 -0.14 7.82 15.87
CA VAL A 164 -1.08 8.57 15.04
C VAL A 164 -0.64 8.44 13.59
N ARG A 165 -1.33 7.57 12.84
CA ARG A 165 -1.01 7.29 11.44
C ARG A 165 -1.70 8.20 10.44
N ALA A 166 -2.81 8.81 10.85
CA ALA A 166 -3.59 9.69 9.99
C ALA A 166 -4.10 10.89 10.78
N VAL A 167 -4.04 12.07 10.17
CA VAL A 167 -4.57 13.33 10.70
C VAL A 167 -5.22 14.10 9.57
N ALA A 168 -6.39 14.66 9.80
CA ALA A 168 -7.08 15.54 8.86
C ALA A 168 -7.64 16.76 9.59
N VAL A 169 -7.50 17.95 8.99
CA VAL A 169 -8.13 19.19 9.46
C VAL A 169 -9.34 19.47 8.59
N ARG A 170 -10.50 19.71 9.21
CA ARG A 170 -11.74 20.05 8.51
C ARG A 170 -11.55 21.38 7.77
N PRO A 171 -11.98 21.52 6.51
CA PRO A 171 -11.72 22.72 5.72
C PRO A 171 -12.25 24.03 6.33
N ASP A 172 -13.34 23.98 7.07
CA ASP A 172 -13.90 25.11 7.82
C ASP A 172 -13.15 25.45 9.11
N LYS A 173 -12.12 24.66 9.46
CA LYS A 173 -11.28 24.78 10.66
C LYS A 173 -12.04 24.57 11.98
N ALA A 174 -13.22 23.99 11.95
CA ALA A 174 -13.98 23.71 13.16
C ALA A 174 -13.44 22.50 13.92
N GLN A 175 -12.98 21.49 13.19
CA GLN A 175 -12.57 20.20 13.75
C GLN A 175 -11.28 19.68 13.14
N LEU A 176 -10.61 18.81 13.87
CA LEU A 176 -9.58 17.92 13.36
C LEU A 176 -9.84 16.47 13.78
N ALA A 177 -9.48 15.53 12.94
CA ALA A 177 -9.60 14.10 13.20
C ALA A 177 -8.22 13.45 13.24
N ALA A 178 -8.04 12.49 14.15
CA ALA A 178 -6.81 11.73 14.31
C ALA A 178 -7.11 10.23 14.45
N GLY A 179 -6.46 9.42 13.61
CA GLY A 179 -6.46 7.96 13.68
C GLY A 179 -5.36 7.45 14.62
N ARG A 180 -5.75 6.83 15.72
CA ARG A 180 -4.87 6.17 16.70
C ARG A 180 -5.22 4.69 16.79
N GLY A 181 -4.33 3.81 16.36
CA GLY A 181 -4.69 2.40 16.25
C GLY A 181 -5.93 2.24 15.37
N ASN A 182 -6.95 1.58 15.88
CA ASN A 182 -8.24 1.35 15.21
C ASN A 182 -9.32 2.40 15.55
N GLN A 183 -8.98 3.44 16.30
CA GLN A 183 -9.89 4.49 16.75
C GLN A 183 -9.69 5.79 15.97
N ILE A 184 -10.76 6.54 15.80
CA ILE A 184 -10.74 7.90 15.26
C ILE A 184 -11.29 8.84 16.31
N HIS A 185 -10.46 9.81 16.73
CA HIS A 185 -10.84 10.84 17.67
C HIS A 185 -10.99 12.17 16.96
N VAL A 186 -12.09 12.85 17.21
CA VAL A 186 -12.39 14.18 16.66
C VAL A 186 -12.25 15.22 17.77
N TYR A 187 -11.55 16.29 17.46
CA TYR A 187 -11.25 17.40 18.36
C TYR A 187 -11.73 18.72 17.79
N ASP A 188 -12.06 19.67 18.66
CA ASP A 188 -12.21 21.07 18.27
C ASP A 188 -10.84 21.63 17.84
N ALA A 189 -10.76 22.17 16.65
CA ALA A 189 -9.47 22.62 16.09
C ALA A 189 -8.96 23.92 16.72
N LYS A 190 -9.82 24.67 17.43
CA LYS A 190 -9.43 25.92 18.10
C LYS A 190 -9.01 25.68 19.55
N THR A 191 -9.81 24.90 20.30
CA THR A 191 -9.59 24.65 21.73
C THR A 191 -8.77 23.38 21.96
N GLY A 192 -8.76 22.45 21.00
CA GLY A 192 -8.14 21.13 21.11
C GLY A 192 -8.91 20.19 22.04
N ASP A 193 -10.15 20.52 22.39
CA ASP A 193 -10.96 19.65 23.25
C ASP A 193 -11.45 18.44 22.46
N HIS A 194 -11.46 17.27 23.11
CA HIS A 194 -11.99 16.07 22.51
C HIS A 194 -13.52 16.17 22.40
N LEU A 195 -14.04 16.07 21.18
CA LEU A 195 -15.46 16.16 20.89
C LEU A 195 -16.14 14.80 20.90
N ARG A 196 -15.54 13.83 20.21
CA ARG A 196 -16.10 12.47 20.09
C ARG A 196 -15.07 11.47 19.58
N THR A 197 -15.37 10.19 19.81
CA THR A 197 -14.71 9.04 19.18
C THR A 197 -15.69 8.38 18.21
N LEU A 198 -15.26 8.11 16.97
CA LEU A 198 -16.12 7.48 15.98
C LEU A 198 -16.19 5.98 16.21
N VAL A 199 -17.40 5.43 16.11
CA VAL A 199 -17.66 4.00 16.35
C VAL A 199 -18.47 3.44 15.18
N GLN A 200 -17.95 2.38 14.56
CA GLN A 200 -18.68 1.62 13.54
C GLN A 200 -19.78 0.79 14.24
N PRO A 201 -21.05 0.94 13.84
CA PRO A 201 -22.13 0.13 14.40
C PRO A 201 -21.92 -1.35 14.16
N ASN A 202 -22.20 -2.17 15.17
CA ASN A 202 -22.15 -3.63 15.10
C ASN A 202 -20.78 -4.21 14.67
N LEU A 203 -19.70 -3.49 14.95
CA LEU A 203 -18.35 -3.97 14.67
C LEU A 203 -18.05 -5.17 15.57
N MET A 204 -17.63 -6.27 14.94
CA MET A 204 -17.31 -7.52 15.64
C MET A 204 -16.01 -8.11 15.15
N THR A 205 -15.24 -8.69 16.08
CA THR A 205 -14.10 -9.54 15.76
C THR A 205 -14.57 -10.88 15.16
N ALA A 206 -13.64 -11.66 14.63
CA ALA A 206 -13.94 -12.98 14.05
C ALA A 206 -14.52 -13.97 15.07
N ASP A 207 -14.15 -13.85 16.34
CA ASP A 207 -14.69 -14.62 17.47
C ASP A 207 -15.98 -14.02 18.07
N LYS A 208 -16.62 -13.09 17.33
CA LYS A 208 -17.91 -12.46 17.64
C LYS A 208 -17.91 -11.60 18.90
N LYS A 209 -16.79 -11.02 19.29
CA LYS A 209 -16.74 -10.00 20.33
C LYS A 209 -17.07 -8.63 19.73
N SER A 210 -17.92 -7.86 20.40
CA SER A 210 -18.23 -6.48 20.01
C SER A 210 -17.03 -5.56 20.27
N VAL A 211 -16.74 -4.68 19.32
CA VAL A 211 -15.63 -3.73 19.38
C VAL A 211 -16.18 -2.31 19.27
N GLN A 212 -15.75 -1.43 20.16
CA GLN A 212 -16.11 -0.02 20.17
C GLN A 212 -14.99 0.79 19.50
N ALA A 213 -14.90 0.70 18.19
CA ALA A 213 -13.89 1.39 17.38
C ALA A 213 -14.43 1.79 16.01
N ALA A 214 -13.66 2.58 15.27
CA ALA A 214 -13.99 2.95 13.90
C ALA A 214 -13.75 1.80 12.93
N HIS A 215 -12.70 1.02 13.16
CA HIS A 215 -12.28 -0.10 12.31
C HIS A 215 -11.82 -1.28 13.17
N LEU A 216 -11.70 -2.47 12.57
CA LEU A 216 -11.04 -3.60 13.24
C LEU A 216 -9.51 -3.49 13.20
N SER A 217 -8.97 -2.92 12.12
CA SER A 217 -7.54 -2.70 11.94
C SER A 217 -7.16 -1.24 12.14
N ILE A 218 -5.87 -0.95 11.97
CA ILE A 218 -5.31 0.40 12.11
C ILE A 218 -5.94 1.35 11.10
N VAL A 219 -6.25 2.57 11.53
CA VAL A 219 -6.64 3.68 10.65
C VAL A 219 -5.39 4.20 9.93
N GLU A 220 -5.29 3.92 8.64
CA GLU A 220 -4.11 4.24 7.83
C GLU A 220 -4.22 5.61 7.13
N ALA A 221 -5.43 6.04 6.81
CA ALA A 221 -5.68 7.29 6.11
C ALA A 221 -6.94 7.99 6.61
N LEU A 222 -6.89 9.32 6.63
CA LEU A 222 -8.04 10.21 6.93
C LEU A 222 -8.04 11.39 5.97
N THR A 223 -9.22 11.79 5.51
CA THR A 223 -9.42 13.03 4.78
C THR A 223 -10.83 13.58 5.02
N TYR A 224 -10.98 14.89 5.03
CA TYR A 224 -12.30 15.52 4.96
C TYR A 224 -12.66 15.84 3.52
N SER A 225 -13.95 15.85 3.21
CA SER A 225 -14.43 16.41 1.95
C SER A 225 -14.25 17.93 1.94
N PRO A 226 -13.92 18.55 0.79
CA PRO A 226 -13.75 20.00 0.67
C PRO A 226 -14.96 20.83 1.12
N ASP A 227 -16.18 20.29 1.02
CA ASP A 227 -17.42 20.92 1.49
C ASP A 227 -17.66 20.74 3.00
N SER A 228 -16.72 20.11 3.71
CA SER A 228 -16.78 19.85 5.17
C SER A 228 -17.91 18.94 5.65
N LYS A 229 -18.61 18.23 4.75
CA LYS A 229 -19.74 17.37 5.12
C LYS A 229 -19.33 15.98 5.58
N TYR A 230 -18.26 15.45 5.02
CA TYR A 230 -17.83 14.08 5.26
C TYR A 230 -16.41 14.02 5.80
N LEU A 231 -16.17 13.11 6.73
CA LEU A 231 -14.86 12.57 7.06
C LEU A 231 -14.76 11.17 6.45
N ILE A 232 -13.65 10.86 5.82
CA ILE A 232 -13.42 9.55 5.19
C ILE A 232 -12.20 8.90 5.85
N SER A 233 -12.31 7.62 6.19
CA SER A 233 -11.24 6.84 6.80
C SER A 233 -10.94 5.59 5.99
N GLY A 234 -9.65 5.29 5.81
CA GLY A 234 -9.14 4.07 5.17
C GLY A 234 -8.44 3.17 6.19
N SER A 235 -8.68 1.87 6.07
CA SER A 235 -8.11 0.84 6.91
C SER A 235 -7.86 -0.44 6.09
N PHE A 236 -7.75 -1.59 6.74
CA PHE A 236 -7.58 -2.88 6.08
C PHE A 236 -8.88 -3.32 5.40
N GLN A 237 -8.86 -3.41 4.08
CA GLN A 237 -9.94 -3.86 3.20
C GLN A 237 -11.24 -3.06 3.26
N GLU A 238 -11.23 -1.86 3.86
CA GLU A 238 -12.44 -1.03 3.96
C GLU A 238 -12.12 0.46 3.95
N VAL A 239 -13.09 1.22 3.45
CA VAL A 239 -13.18 2.68 3.61
C VAL A 239 -14.53 3.00 4.20
N ILE A 240 -14.56 3.90 5.19
CA ILE A 240 -15.81 4.36 5.80
C ILE A 240 -15.95 5.86 5.57
N VAL A 241 -17.17 6.26 5.17
CA VAL A 241 -17.61 7.65 5.06
C VAL A 241 -18.46 7.98 6.27
N TRP A 242 -18.05 9.00 7.02
CA TRP A 242 -18.71 9.48 8.23
C TRP A 242 -19.33 10.85 7.97
N ASP A 243 -20.46 11.14 8.58
CA ASP A 243 -20.96 12.49 8.69
C ASP A 243 -19.99 13.31 9.57
N ALA A 244 -19.44 14.38 9.05
CA ALA A 244 -18.42 15.15 9.76
C ALA A 244 -18.97 15.89 10.98
N GLU A 245 -20.26 16.22 10.99
CA GLU A 245 -20.90 16.94 12.10
C GLU A 245 -21.35 16.01 13.21
N THR A 246 -22.03 14.91 12.86
CA THR A 246 -22.60 14.00 13.85
C THR A 246 -21.62 12.88 14.26
N GLY A 247 -20.70 12.51 13.37
CA GLY A 247 -19.81 11.34 13.54
C GLY A 247 -20.49 10.02 13.19
N GLU A 248 -21.70 10.03 12.66
CA GLU A 248 -22.41 8.81 12.23
C GLU A 248 -21.81 8.22 10.96
N MET A 249 -21.73 6.90 10.92
CA MET A 249 -21.36 6.18 9.70
C MET A 249 -22.45 6.33 8.65
N LYS A 250 -22.11 6.90 7.50
CA LYS A 250 -23.05 7.03 6.35
C LYS A 250 -22.90 5.87 5.38
N GLN A 251 -21.67 5.42 5.15
CA GLN A 251 -21.39 4.43 4.13
C GLN A 251 -20.12 3.65 4.44
N LYS A 252 -20.09 2.41 4.00
CA LYS A 252 -18.92 1.54 4.00
C LYS A 252 -18.65 1.07 2.59
N LEU A 253 -17.40 1.21 2.16
CA LEU A 253 -16.91 0.68 0.89
C LEU A 253 -16.01 -0.51 1.19
N ASP A 254 -16.27 -1.60 0.52
CA ASP A 254 -15.55 -2.87 0.60
C ASP A 254 -14.92 -3.22 -0.76
N GLY A 255 -14.20 -4.34 -0.83
CA GLY A 255 -13.63 -4.84 -2.09
C GLY A 255 -12.23 -4.31 -2.38
N PHE A 256 -11.48 -3.94 -1.36
CA PHE A 256 -10.07 -3.61 -1.44
C PHE A 256 -9.21 -4.86 -1.19
N ALA A 257 -8.07 -4.94 -1.89
CA ALA A 257 -7.16 -6.08 -1.79
C ALA A 257 -6.58 -6.22 -0.39
N GLU A 258 -6.03 -5.13 0.15
CA GLU A 258 -5.47 -5.06 1.50
C GLU A 258 -5.68 -3.68 2.13
N ARG A 259 -4.59 -2.98 2.50
CA ARG A 259 -4.67 -1.68 3.19
C ARG A 259 -5.02 -0.55 2.23
N VAL A 260 -5.91 0.33 2.67
CA VAL A 260 -6.16 1.61 2.03
C VAL A 260 -5.38 2.68 2.80
N VAL A 261 -4.25 3.11 2.23
CA VAL A 261 -3.28 3.98 2.90
C VAL A 261 -3.29 5.42 2.37
N ALA A 262 -3.99 5.66 1.27
CA ALA A 262 -4.13 6.98 0.66
C ALA A 262 -5.59 7.27 0.30
N LEU A 263 -6.02 8.48 0.58
CA LEU A 263 -7.36 9.00 0.28
C LEU A 263 -7.26 10.41 -0.26
N ALA A 264 -8.03 10.72 -1.29
CA ALA A 264 -8.24 12.09 -1.75
C ALA A 264 -9.68 12.29 -2.18
N VAL A 265 -10.21 13.49 -1.95
CA VAL A 265 -11.54 13.89 -2.44
C VAL A 265 -11.36 14.99 -3.49
N SER A 266 -12.12 14.90 -4.58
CA SER A 266 -12.12 15.94 -5.63
C SER A 266 -12.60 17.29 -5.07
N LYS A 267 -12.13 18.39 -5.67
CA LYS A 267 -12.41 19.75 -5.19
C LYS A 267 -13.91 20.07 -5.11
N ASP A 268 -14.71 19.45 -5.97
CA ASP A 268 -16.18 19.58 -5.98
C ASP A 268 -16.89 18.62 -5.01
N SER A 269 -16.15 17.87 -4.21
CA SER A 269 -16.63 16.87 -3.24
C SER A 269 -17.43 15.71 -3.84
N LYS A 270 -17.30 15.43 -5.15
CA LYS A 270 -18.09 14.37 -5.81
C LYS A 270 -17.37 13.03 -5.91
N LEU A 271 -16.05 13.05 -6.03
CA LEU A 271 -15.26 11.85 -6.25
C LEU A 271 -14.32 11.58 -5.07
N LEU A 272 -14.20 10.33 -4.70
CA LEU A 272 -13.24 9.80 -3.73
C LEU A 272 -12.25 8.89 -4.44
N ALA A 273 -10.97 9.22 -4.41
CA ALA A 273 -9.89 8.34 -4.84
C ALA A 273 -9.27 7.62 -3.65
N THR A 274 -8.95 6.36 -3.83
CA THR A 274 -8.29 5.51 -2.85
C THR A 274 -7.01 4.94 -3.45
N GLY A 275 -5.97 4.84 -2.62
CA GLY A 275 -4.71 4.19 -2.96
C GLY A 275 -4.30 3.19 -1.88
N GLY A 276 -3.72 2.07 -2.32
CA GLY A 276 -3.31 1.01 -1.41
C GLY A 276 -2.75 -0.18 -2.19
N GLY A 277 -3.12 -1.36 -1.77
CA GLY A 277 -2.74 -2.61 -2.41
C GLY A 277 -1.97 -3.55 -1.50
N ALA A 278 -1.63 -4.71 -2.03
CA ALA A 278 -0.85 -5.73 -1.35
C ALA A 278 0.64 -5.50 -1.62
N PRO A 279 1.49 -5.41 -0.58
CA PRO A 279 2.92 -5.22 -0.76
C PRO A 279 3.53 -6.28 -1.68
N THR A 280 4.38 -5.86 -2.62
CA THR A 280 5.09 -6.69 -3.62
C THR A 280 4.20 -7.42 -4.64
N GLU A 281 2.89 -7.22 -4.61
CA GLU A 281 1.96 -7.83 -5.58
C GLU A 281 1.48 -6.80 -6.60
N GLU A 282 0.62 -5.88 -6.16
CA GLU A 282 0.10 -4.80 -7.01
C GLU A 282 -0.32 -3.58 -6.20
N GLY A 283 -0.24 -2.41 -6.82
CA GLY A 283 -0.81 -1.19 -6.29
C GLY A 283 -2.24 -1.00 -6.77
N GLU A 284 -3.15 -0.81 -5.83
CA GLU A 284 -4.57 -0.64 -6.09
C GLU A 284 -4.95 0.84 -6.08
N VAL A 285 -5.63 1.30 -7.14
CA VAL A 285 -6.19 2.64 -7.24
C VAL A 285 -7.64 2.55 -7.70
N LYS A 286 -8.56 3.06 -6.89
CA LYS A 286 -9.98 3.11 -7.22
C LYS A 286 -10.54 4.52 -7.04
N VAL A 287 -11.51 4.88 -7.87
CA VAL A 287 -12.25 6.14 -7.76
C VAL A 287 -13.74 5.83 -7.65
N PHE A 288 -14.35 6.40 -6.64
CA PHE A 288 -15.77 6.23 -6.34
C PHE A 288 -16.51 7.57 -6.43
N GLU A 289 -17.79 7.53 -6.76
CA GLU A 289 -18.70 8.62 -6.48
C GLU A 289 -18.92 8.69 -4.97
N LEU A 290 -18.59 9.82 -4.33
CA LEU A 290 -18.54 9.92 -2.86
C LEU A 290 -19.89 9.72 -2.21
N GLU A 291 -20.96 10.25 -2.82
CA GLU A 291 -22.31 10.23 -2.23
C GLU A 291 -22.95 8.83 -2.30
N THR A 292 -22.73 8.12 -3.40
CA THR A 292 -23.39 6.82 -3.66
C THR A 292 -22.50 5.60 -3.37
N GLY A 293 -21.18 5.82 -3.29
CA GLY A 293 -20.18 4.74 -3.19
C GLY A 293 -20.01 3.92 -4.47
N LYS A 294 -20.57 4.37 -5.58
CA LYS A 294 -20.45 3.67 -6.85
C LYS A 294 -19.02 3.77 -7.36
N LEU A 295 -18.43 2.63 -7.68
CA LEU A 295 -17.13 2.56 -8.35
C LEU A 295 -17.22 3.18 -9.75
N VAL A 296 -16.43 4.22 -10.00
CA VAL A 296 -16.35 4.94 -11.28
C VAL A 296 -15.16 4.47 -12.09
N THR A 297 -14.02 4.26 -11.44
CA THR A 297 -12.76 3.89 -12.10
C THR A 297 -11.99 2.89 -11.25
N ASP A 298 -11.49 1.84 -11.88
CA ASP A 298 -10.58 0.85 -11.29
C ASP A 298 -9.32 0.79 -12.16
N ILE A 299 -8.21 1.36 -11.67
CA ILE A 299 -6.94 1.41 -12.39
C ILE A 299 -6.14 0.16 -12.02
N LYS A 300 -6.29 -0.86 -12.84
CA LYS A 300 -5.59 -2.15 -12.67
C LYS A 300 -4.18 -2.07 -13.21
N ASN A 301 -3.23 -2.72 -12.52
CA ASN A 301 -1.81 -2.76 -12.89
C ASN A 301 -1.19 -1.36 -13.05
N GLY A 302 -1.75 -0.36 -12.38
CA GLY A 302 -1.25 1.01 -12.42
C GLY A 302 0.13 1.15 -11.78
N HIS A 303 0.35 0.47 -10.68
CA HIS A 303 1.62 0.35 -9.96
C HIS A 303 1.94 -1.12 -9.72
N SER A 304 3.24 -1.47 -9.71
CA SER A 304 3.69 -2.84 -9.44
C SER A 304 3.85 -3.15 -7.95
N ASP A 305 3.51 -2.21 -7.09
CA ASP A 305 3.57 -2.33 -5.64
C ASP A 305 2.65 -1.27 -5.00
N THR A 306 2.47 -1.31 -3.68
CA THR A 306 1.57 -0.48 -2.89
C THR A 306 1.59 1.00 -3.30
N VAL A 307 0.41 1.58 -3.49
CA VAL A 307 0.20 3.02 -3.75
C VAL A 307 0.10 3.75 -2.41
N PHE A 308 1.03 4.67 -2.16
CA PHE A 308 1.11 5.43 -0.90
C PHE A 308 0.48 6.80 -0.94
N GLY A 309 0.31 7.38 -2.13
CA GLY A 309 -0.29 8.71 -2.30
C GLY A 309 -1.18 8.79 -3.52
N VAL A 310 -2.29 9.52 -3.38
CA VAL A 310 -3.23 9.85 -4.47
C VAL A 310 -3.65 11.31 -4.35
N CYS A 311 -3.78 12.02 -5.46
CA CYS A 311 -4.20 13.42 -5.48
C CYS A 311 -4.93 13.76 -6.79
N PHE A 312 -6.11 14.38 -6.70
CA PHE A 312 -6.81 14.92 -7.86
C PHE A 312 -6.11 16.17 -8.40
N SER A 313 -6.13 16.34 -9.72
CA SER A 313 -5.84 17.64 -10.32
C SER A 313 -6.89 18.69 -9.86
N PRO A 314 -6.54 19.99 -9.85
CA PRO A 314 -7.46 21.03 -9.36
C PRO A 314 -8.79 21.11 -10.15
N ASP A 315 -8.79 20.68 -11.41
CA ASP A 315 -9.98 20.60 -12.27
C ASP A 315 -10.77 19.28 -12.13
N GLY A 316 -10.25 18.32 -11.33
CA GLY A 316 -10.86 17.00 -11.11
C GLY A 316 -10.81 16.04 -12.30
N THR A 317 -10.16 16.42 -13.41
CA THR A 317 -10.12 15.61 -14.63
C THR A 317 -8.99 14.59 -14.66
N LYS A 318 -8.06 14.67 -13.72
CA LYS A 318 -6.89 13.78 -13.63
C LYS A 318 -6.63 13.36 -12.20
N LEU A 319 -5.95 12.23 -12.06
CA LEU A 319 -5.45 11.71 -10.80
C LEU A 319 -3.94 11.55 -10.90
N ALA A 320 -3.19 11.99 -9.88
CA ALA A 320 -1.81 11.63 -9.66
C ALA A 320 -1.74 10.56 -8.58
N THR A 321 -0.87 9.58 -8.77
CA THR A 321 -0.63 8.47 -7.85
C THR A 321 0.87 8.26 -7.66
N CYS A 322 1.29 7.74 -6.51
CA CYS A 322 2.68 7.39 -6.28
C CYS A 322 2.78 6.16 -5.36
N GLY A 323 3.87 5.43 -5.44
CA GLY A 323 3.96 4.19 -4.69
C GLY A 323 5.36 3.66 -4.42
N ALA A 324 5.38 2.43 -3.91
CA ALA A 324 6.59 1.70 -3.57
C ALA A 324 7.43 1.35 -4.82
N ASP A 325 6.84 1.35 -6.00
CA ASP A 325 7.53 1.18 -7.29
C ASP A 325 8.40 2.38 -7.71
N LYS A 326 8.46 3.44 -6.89
CA LYS A 326 9.28 4.66 -7.04
C LYS A 326 8.80 5.65 -8.09
N PHE A 327 7.65 5.42 -8.69
CA PHE A 327 7.07 6.27 -9.71
C PHE A 327 5.99 7.21 -9.16
N VAL A 328 5.88 8.37 -9.78
CA VAL A 328 4.66 9.17 -9.79
C VAL A 328 4.01 8.97 -11.15
N LYS A 329 2.73 8.61 -11.17
CA LYS A 329 1.97 8.36 -12.40
C LYS A 329 0.73 9.23 -12.45
N THR A 330 0.27 9.57 -13.65
CA THR A 330 -0.95 10.37 -13.84
C THR A 330 -1.91 9.68 -14.76
N TRP A 331 -3.20 9.88 -14.50
CA TRP A 331 -4.32 9.17 -15.11
C TRP A 331 -5.42 10.15 -15.49
N GLU A 332 -6.06 9.92 -16.61
CA GLU A 332 -7.24 10.66 -17.06
C GLU A 332 -8.49 10.09 -16.39
N LEU A 333 -9.39 10.94 -15.92
CA LEU A 333 -10.67 10.55 -15.34
C LEU A 333 -11.84 11.02 -16.20
N PRO A 334 -12.94 10.22 -16.24
CA PRO A 334 -13.19 9.01 -15.46
C PRO A 334 -12.58 7.71 -16.01
N GLY A 335 -12.00 7.68 -17.17
CA GLY A 335 -11.62 6.43 -17.86
C GLY A 335 -10.42 5.67 -17.28
N GLY A 336 -9.65 6.24 -16.35
CA GLY A 336 -8.45 5.62 -15.79
C GLY A 336 -7.31 5.43 -16.79
N LYS A 337 -7.32 6.18 -17.91
CA LYS A 337 -6.30 6.08 -18.95
C LYS A 337 -4.98 6.68 -18.47
N PHE A 338 -3.90 5.93 -18.63
CA PHE A 338 -2.54 6.39 -18.32
C PHE A 338 -2.17 7.61 -19.18
N ILE A 339 -1.61 8.64 -18.53
CA ILE A 339 -1.13 9.85 -19.21
C ILE A 339 0.40 9.83 -19.26
N LYS A 340 1.09 9.85 -18.11
CA LYS A 340 2.55 9.83 -18.04
C LYS A 340 3.08 9.36 -16.67
N SER A 341 4.35 9.00 -16.67
CA SER A 341 5.12 8.61 -15.49
C SER A 341 6.25 9.60 -15.26
N PHE A 342 6.56 9.87 -14.00
CA PHE A 342 7.69 10.70 -13.58
C PHE A 342 8.64 9.83 -12.76
N GLU A 343 9.89 9.79 -13.22
CA GLU A 343 10.95 8.94 -12.67
C GLU A 343 12.07 9.79 -12.10
N GLY A 344 12.65 9.36 -10.99
CA GLY A 344 13.80 10.07 -10.40
C GLY A 344 13.99 9.87 -8.91
N HIS A 345 12.96 9.40 -8.17
CA HIS A 345 13.17 8.94 -6.80
C HIS A 345 13.96 7.65 -6.74
N THR A 346 14.90 7.56 -5.80
CA THR A 346 15.75 6.36 -5.63
C THR A 346 15.14 5.35 -4.67
N HIS A 347 14.10 5.76 -3.94
CA HIS A 347 13.34 4.92 -3.01
C HIS A 347 11.83 5.17 -3.19
N HIS A 348 10.99 4.53 -2.40
CA HIS A 348 9.53 4.66 -2.44
C HIS A 348 9.10 6.12 -2.46
N VAL A 349 8.10 6.44 -3.25
CA VAL A 349 7.42 7.74 -3.21
C VAL A 349 6.24 7.62 -2.27
N LEU A 350 6.30 8.35 -1.16
CA LEU A 350 5.38 8.20 -0.03
C LEU A 350 4.15 9.10 -0.13
N ASP A 351 4.27 10.23 -0.85
CA ASP A 351 3.11 11.10 -1.10
C ASP A 351 3.31 11.95 -2.36
N VAL A 352 2.21 12.43 -2.92
CA VAL A 352 2.16 13.28 -4.11
C VAL A 352 1.07 14.33 -3.97
N GLY A 353 1.37 15.56 -4.37
CA GLY A 353 0.42 16.66 -4.39
C GLY A 353 0.44 17.39 -5.72
N TRP A 354 -0.70 17.99 -6.07
CA TRP A 354 -0.87 18.83 -7.23
C TRP A 354 -0.99 20.30 -6.83
N LYS A 355 -0.17 21.18 -7.42
CA LYS A 355 -0.28 22.62 -7.20
C LYS A 355 -1.61 23.13 -7.75
N GLY A 356 -2.20 24.10 -7.09
CA GLY A 356 -3.53 24.61 -7.43
C GLY A 356 -3.70 25.21 -8.84
N ASP A 357 -2.59 25.47 -9.57
CA ASP A 357 -2.64 25.89 -10.99
C ASP A 357 -2.70 24.71 -11.98
N GLY A 358 -2.61 23.47 -11.50
CA GLY A 358 -2.66 22.27 -12.33
C GLY A 358 -1.40 21.99 -13.17
N LYS A 359 -0.34 22.79 -13.03
CA LYS A 359 0.87 22.69 -13.87
C LYS A 359 2.01 21.95 -13.21
N LEU A 360 2.06 21.96 -11.88
CA LEU A 360 3.17 21.41 -11.12
C LEU A 360 2.69 20.32 -10.19
N LEU A 361 3.44 19.21 -10.14
CA LEU A 361 3.35 18.17 -9.12
C LEU A 361 4.51 18.28 -8.15
N ALA A 362 4.27 17.92 -6.89
CA ALA A 362 5.32 17.71 -5.91
C ALA A 362 5.22 16.28 -5.38
N SER A 363 6.35 15.62 -5.16
CA SER A 363 6.39 14.27 -4.57
C SER A 363 7.38 14.19 -3.43
N ALA A 364 7.03 13.43 -2.40
CA ALA A 364 7.80 13.20 -1.20
C ALA A 364 8.32 11.76 -1.18
N GLY A 365 9.61 11.58 -0.98
CA GLY A 365 10.26 10.28 -1.07
C GLY A 365 10.86 9.76 0.22
N ALA A 366 10.94 8.43 0.31
CA ALA A 366 11.72 7.73 1.33
C ALA A 366 13.24 7.87 1.13
N ASP A 367 13.66 8.52 0.05
CA ASP A 367 15.02 8.98 -0.23
C ASP A 367 15.34 10.35 0.39
N ASN A 368 14.48 10.88 1.26
CA ASN A 368 14.61 12.11 2.03
C ASN A 368 14.56 13.40 1.20
N VAL A 369 14.18 13.31 -0.08
CA VAL A 369 14.07 14.47 -0.96
C VAL A 369 12.63 14.75 -1.36
N ILE A 370 12.40 15.97 -1.80
CA ILE A 370 11.17 16.39 -2.47
C ILE A 370 11.52 16.71 -3.91
N LYS A 371 10.69 16.24 -4.84
CA LYS A 371 10.85 16.55 -6.26
C LYS A 371 9.66 17.32 -6.78
N LEU A 372 9.94 18.28 -7.65
CA LEU A 372 8.95 19.09 -8.35
C LEU A 372 8.99 18.74 -9.84
N TRP A 373 7.82 18.57 -10.45
CA TRP A 373 7.64 18.07 -11.81
C TRP A 373 6.75 19.01 -12.60
N ASP A 374 7.17 19.42 -13.79
CA ASP A 374 6.31 20.08 -14.77
C ASP A 374 5.39 19.04 -15.40
N PHE A 375 4.09 19.17 -15.14
CA PHE A 375 3.12 18.19 -15.64
C PHE A 375 3.01 18.21 -17.17
N GLU A 376 3.03 19.40 -17.79
CA GLU A 376 2.85 19.53 -19.24
C GLU A 376 4.06 18.96 -20.00
N LYS A 377 5.28 19.30 -19.56
CA LYS A 377 6.52 18.80 -20.17
C LYS A 377 6.82 17.35 -19.82
N GLY A 378 6.39 16.89 -18.65
CA GLY A 378 6.73 15.56 -18.14
C GLY A 378 8.15 15.49 -17.56
N GLU A 379 8.72 16.63 -17.17
CA GLU A 379 10.11 16.76 -16.74
C GLU A 379 10.24 17.16 -15.28
N GLN A 380 11.36 16.75 -14.65
CA GLN A 380 11.71 17.21 -13.33
C GLN A 380 12.19 18.67 -13.39
N VAL A 381 11.49 19.54 -12.67
CA VAL A 381 11.85 20.97 -12.56
C VAL A 381 12.93 21.17 -11.48
N ARG A 382 12.79 20.46 -10.36
CA ARG A 382 13.65 20.64 -9.19
C ARG A 382 13.72 19.42 -8.29
N THR A 383 14.87 19.25 -7.64
CA THR A 383 15.01 18.42 -6.44
C THR A 383 15.35 19.32 -5.26
N ILE A 384 14.58 19.23 -4.20
CA ILE A 384 14.91 19.85 -2.91
C ILE A 384 15.72 18.81 -2.14
N ASN A 385 17.05 18.89 -2.30
CA ASN A 385 17.98 18.04 -1.58
C ASN A 385 18.04 18.45 -0.12
N ASN A 386 18.23 17.49 0.78
CA ASN A 386 18.24 17.71 2.22
C ASN A 386 16.99 18.44 2.72
N ALA A 387 15.85 18.19 2.07
CA ALA A 387 14.56 18.69 2.55
C ALA A 387 14.33 18.26 4.00
N HIS A 388 14.63 17.01 4.26
CA HIS A 388 14.59 16.39 5.57
C HIS A 388 15.81 15.46 5.77
N THR A 389 16.10 15.09 7.01
CA THR A 389 17.21 14.17 7.32
C THR A 389 16.77 12.71 7.37
N LYS A 390 15.46 12.47 7.32
CA LYS A 390 14.83 11.14 7.19
C LYS A 390 13.70 11.20 6.16
N GLN A 391 13.04 10.10 5.93
CA GLN A 391 11.94 9.92 4.97
C GLN A 391 10.90 11.04 5.09
N VAL A 392 10.49 11.60 3.96
CA VAL A 392 9.39 12.58 3.88
C VAL A 392 8.10 11.80 3.75
N THR A 393 7.31 11.76 4.81
CA THR A 393 6.18 10.82 4.96
C THR A 393 4.88 11.35 4.38
N ARG A 394 4.65 12.67 4.37
CA ARG A 394 3.45 13.30 3.79
C ARG A 394 3.79 14.64 3.17
N LEU A 395 2.97 15.02 2.15
CA LEU A 395 3.05 16.26 1.42
C LEU A 395 1.65 16.77 1.08
N LEU A 396 1.32 18.01 1.46
CA LEU A 396 0.03 18.63 1.14
C LEU A 396 0.26 20.04 0.61
N PHE A 397 -0.34 20.41 -0.54
CA PHE A 397 -0.42 21.79 -0.99
C PHE A 397 -1.42 22.59 -0.15
N ILE A 398 -1.14 23.88 0.05
CA ILE A 398 -1.95 24.78 0.85
C ILE A 398 -2.87 25.58 -0.08
N GLY A 399 -4.09 25.10 -0.25
CA GLY A 399 -5.10 25.71 -1.11
C GLY A 399 -4.59 25.93 -2.53
N SER A 400 -4.77 27.16 -3.04
CA SER A 400 -4.29 27.54 -4.39
C SER A 400 -2.95 28.26 -4.37
N THR A 401 -2.27 28.33 -3.22
CA THR A 401 -0.99 29.01 -3.06
C THR A 401 0.16 28.17 -3.63
N PRO A 402 1.33 28.76 -3.88
CA PRO A 402 2.53 27.99 -4.23
C PRO A 402 3.15 27.27 -3.02
N GLN A 403 2.54 27.37 -1.83
CA GLN A 403 3.09 26.74 -0.64
C GLN A 403 2.57 25.31 -0.47
N PHE A 404 3.43 24.47 0.04
CA PHE A 404 3.09 23.12 0.47
C PHE A 404 3.79 22.79 1.80
N VAL A 405 3.24 21.85 2.52
CA VAL A 405 3.74 21.37 3.80
C VAL A 405 4.19 19.92 3.68
N THR A 406 5.24 19.57 4.39
CA THR A 406 5.72 18.18 4.53
C THR A 406 5.96 17.85 5.99
N CYS A 407 5.82 16.57 6.35
CA CYS A 407 6.35 16.03 7.59
C CYS A 407 7.31 14.87 7.33
N SER A 408 8.11 14.55 8.33
CA SER A 408 9.18 13.57 8.18
C SER A 408 9.43 12.78 9.46
N GLY A 409 10.05 11.61 9.28
CA GLY A 409 10.64 10.84 10.36
C GLY A 409 11.79 11.56 11.10
N ASP A 410 12.23 12.73 10.61
CA ASP A 410 13.19 13.59 11.32
C ASP A 410 12.55 14.47 12.39
N GLN A 411 11.26 14.21 12.73
CA GLN A 411 10.52 14.91 13.79
C GLN A 411 10.11 16.34 13.45
N THR A 412 10.28 16.77 12.19
CA THR A 412 9.97 18.12 11.76
C THR A 412 8.83 18.17 10.75
N VAL A 413 8.08 19.27 10.79
CA VAL A 413 7.16 19.69 9.75
C VAL A 413 7.71 20.98 9.14
N LYS A 414 7.67 21.11 7.81
CA LYS A 414 8.20 22.27 7.09
C LYS A 414 7.23 22.78 6.04
N PHE A 415 7.12 24.09 5.93
CA PHE A 415 6.48 24.76 4.81
C PHE A 415 7.52 25.13 3.76
N TRP A 416 7.17 24.94 2.51
CA TRP A 416 7.99 25.17 1.33
C TRP A 416 7.28 26.06 0.33
N ASN A 417 8.04 26.75 -0.50
CA ASN A 417 7.54 27.45 -1.67
C ASN A 417 7.91 26.63 -2.93
N ALA A 418 6.92 26.15 -3.69
CA ALA A 418 7.11 25.34 -4.87
C ALA A 418 7.79 26.10 -6.03
N ASP A 419 7.63 27.42 -6.13
CA ASP A 419 8.18 28.20 -7.23
C ASP A 419 9.72 28.33 -7.13
N ASN A 420 10.26 28.43 -5.93
CA ASN A 420 11.70 28.58 -5.70
C ASN A 420 12.35 27.40 -4.95
N GLY A 421 11.55 26.48 -4.38
CA GLY A 421 12.03 25.32 -3.59
C GLY A 421 12.56 25.71 -2.20
N GLY A 422 12.38 26.94 -1.76
CA GLY A 422 12.86 27.45 -0.47
C GLY A 422 11.97 27.02 0.69
N ALA A 423 12.58 26.73 1.85
CA ALA A 423 11.85 26.55 3.10
C ALA A 423 11.29 27.91 3.59
N VAL A 424 9.99 27.92 3.89
CA VAL A 424 9.29 29.13 4.38
C VAL A 424 9.24 29.13 5.90
N ARG A 425 8.97 27.95 6.49
CA ARG A 425 8.82 27.81 7.94
C ARG A 425 9.10 26.38 8.38
N ASN A 426 9.58 26.26 9.62
CA ASN A 426 9.84 25.00 10.28
C ASN A 426 9.03 24.92 11.58
N PHE A 427 8.41 23.76 11.82
CA PHE A 427 7.63 23.47 13.03
C PHE A 427 8.35 22.34 13.79
N THR A 428 8.56 22.55 15.06
CA THR A 428 9.31 21.65 15.94
C THR A 428 8.47 21.23 17.14
N GLY A 429 8.99 20.33 17.94
CA GLY A 429 8.36 19.89 19.19
C GLY A 429 7.92 18.43 19.20
N SER A 430 7.95 17.74 18.05
CA SER A 430 7.81 16.27 18.03
C SER A 430 9.09 15.64 18.56
N ALA A 431 8.96 14.59 19.37
CA ALA A 431 10.08 13.84 19.92
C ALA A 431 10.36 12.55 19.16
N ASP A 432 9.48 12.16 18.23
CA ASP A 432 9.62 10.93 17.47
C ASP A 432 9.10 11.08 16.02
N TYR A 433 9.16 10.00 15.27
CA TYR A 433 8.81 9.87 13.85
C TYR A 433 7.39 10.38 13.56
N LEU A 434 7.25 11.29 12.58
CA LEU A 434 5.95 11.79 12.12
C LEU A 434 5.45 10.97 10.92
N TYR A 435 4.19 10.55 11.00
CA TYR A 435 3.50 9.81 9.94
C TYR A 435 2.49 10.64 9.19
N ALA A 436 1.88 11.62 9.84
CA ALA A 436 0.70 12.31 9.34
C ALA A 436 0.72 13.81 9.59
N ILE A 437 0.21 14.55 8.63
CA ILE A 437 -0.11 15.98 8.75
C ILE A 437 -1.51 16.25 8.21
N GLY A 438 -2.16 17.25 8.76
CA GLY A 438 -3.36 17.88 8.23
C GLY A 438 -3.20 19.39 8.27
N VAL A 439 -3.63 20.08 7.23
CA VAL A 439 -3.54 21.53 7.12
C VAL A 439 -4.84 22.10 6.58
N SER A 440 -5.28 23.24 7.15
CA SER A 440 -6.43 23.96 6.60
C SER A 440 -6.14 24.56 5.22
N PRO A 441 -7.14 24.79 4.36
CA PRO A 441 -6.93 25.32 3.01
C PRO A 441 -6.21 26.68 2.95
N ASP A 442 -6.33 27.48 4.01
CA ASP A 442 -5.63 28.78 4.16
C ASP A 442 -4.27 28.66 4.87
N GLY A 443 -3.89 27.45 5.28
CA GLY A 443 -2.64 27.21 6.00
C GLY A 443 -2.63 27.71 7.45
N ALA A 444 -3.73 28.18 7.99
CA ALA A 444 -3.78 28.80 9.31
C ALA A 444 -3.70 27.78 10.45
N VAL A 445 -4.28 26.59 10.25
CA VAL A 445 -4.31 25.50 11.21
C VAL A 445 -3.50 24.34 10.65
N LEU A 446 -2.54 23.85 11.42
CA LEU A 446 -1.73 22.69 11.08
C LEU A 446 -1.75 21.70 12.24
N ALA A 447 -1.95 20.44 11.93
CA ALA A 447 -1.88 19.34 12.90
C ALA A 447 -0.89 18.27 12.40
N ALA A 448 -0.09 17.73 13.31
CA ALA A 448 0.87 16.66 13.01
C ALA A 448 0.78 15.54 14.04
N GLY A 449 0.94 14.29 13.59
CA GLY A 449 0.89 13.10 14.42
C GLY A 449 1.93 12.07 14.01
N GLY A 450 2.33 11.23 14.96
CA GLY A 450 3.40 10.26 14.75
C GLY A 450 3.46 9.15 15.78
N GLU A 451 4.65 8.58 15.94
CA GLU A 451 4.93 7.42 16.80
C GLU A 451 4.62 7.65 18.28
N GLU A 452 4.78 8.90 18.75
CA GLU A 452 4.48 9.27 20.14
C GLU A 452 3.00 9.08 20.54
N GLY A 453 2.10 8.86 19.57
CA GLY A 453 0.65 8.74 19.80
C GLY A 453 -0.05 10.07 20.16
N VAL A 454 0.62 11.21 20.03
CA VAL A 454 0.05 12.53 20.27
C VAL A 454 -0.16 13.31 18.97
N VAL A 455 -1.11 14.24 18.99
CA VAL A 455 -1.29 15.19 17.88
C VAL A 455 -0.85 16.58 18.38
N ARG A 456 0.02 17.21 17.60
CA ARG A 456 0.43 18.61 17.84
C ARG A 456 -0.32 19.53 16.93
N LEU A 457 -0.95 20.53 17.54
CA LEU A 457 -1.70 21.56 16.86
C LEU A 457 -0.85 22.84 16.82
N TYR A 458 -0.64 23.39 15.64
CA TYR A 458 0.19 24.58 15.42
C TYR A 458 -0.60 25.70 14.76
N ASN A 459 -0.21 26.94 15.08
CA ASN A 459 -0.56 28.08 14.26
C ASN A 459 0.30 28.08 12.99
N GLY A 460 -0.33 27.91 11.85
CA GLY A 460 0.37 27.83 10.57
C GLY A 460 1.02 29.17 10.15
N ALA A 461 0.55 30.32 10.66
CA ALA A 461 1.06 31.63 10.29
C ALA A 461 2.43 31.97 10.94
N ASP A 462 2.66 31.55 12.19
CA ASP A 462 3.89 31.86 12.93
C ASP A 462 4.68 30.61 13.37
N GLY A 463 4.11 29.42 13.21
CA GLY A 463 4.76 28.15 13.58
C GLY A 463 4.64 27.80 15.06
N LYS A 464 3.90 28.56 15.84
CA LYS A 464 3.77 28.35 17.28
C LYS A 464 2.97 27.08 17.58
N LEU A 465 3.49 26.23 18.47
CA LEU A 465 2.74 25.12 19.03
C LEU A 465 1.62 25.67 19.92
N LEU A 466 0.38 25.38 19.54
CA LEU A 466 -0.80 25.82 20.26
C LEU A 466 -1.18 24.81 21.36
N LYS A 467 -1.21 23.53 21.02
CA LYS A 467 -1.62 22.46 21.95
C LYS A 467 -1.02 21.11 21.55
N THR A 468 -0.79 20.25 22.54
CA THR A 468 -0.53 18.82 22.36
C THR A 468 -1.76 18.05 22.80
N LEU A 469 -2.36 17.29 21.87
CA LEU A 469 -3.58 16.52 22.10
C LEU A 469 -3.19 15.09 22.44
N LEU A 470 -3.42 14.70 23.68
CA LEU A 470 -3.23 13.35 24.16
C LEU A 470 -4.39 12.43 23.74
N PRO A 471 -4.20 11.09 23.78
CA PRO A 471 -5.31 10.16 23.70
C PRO A 471 -6.36 10.50 24.78
N PRO A 472 -7.66 10.36 24.49
CA PRO A 472 -8.70 10.55 25.50
C PRO A 472 -8.47 9.66 26.73
N GLY A 473 -8.53 10.25 27.93
CA GLY A 473 -8.27 9.56 29.19
C GLY A 473 -6.80 9.46 29.60
N ALA A 474 -5.86 9.91 28.79
CA ALA A 474 -4.45 10.01 29.19
C ALA A 474 -4.21 11.27 30.03
N GLU A 475 -3.46 11.12 31.12
CA GLU A 475 -3.01 12.27 31.92
C GLU A 475 -1.81 12.96 31.25
N GLU A 476 -1.74 14.30 31.37
CA GLU A 476 -0.53 15.02 30.98
C GLU A 476 0.66 14.51 31.83
N PRO A 477 1.82 14.24 31.20
CA PRO A 477 3.00 13.89 31.96
C PRO A 477 3.29 15.00 32.97
N LYS A 478 3.30 14.66 34.25
CA LYS A 478 3.66 15.60 35.32
C LYS A 478 5.07 16.14 35.01
N LYS A 479 5.16 17.46 34.86
CA LYS A 479 6.42 18.17 34.61
C LYS A 479 7.41 17.98 35.74
#